data_7197a98f73cec7df1a626ac17b999929
#
_entry.id   7197a98f73cec7df1a626ac17b999929
#
_cell.length_a   1.000
_cell.length_b   1.000
_cell.length_c   1.000
_cell.angle_alpha   90.00
_cell.angle_beta   90.00
_cell.angle_gamma   90.00
#
_symmetry.space_group_name_H-M   'P 1'
#
loop_
_entity.id
_entity.type
_entity.pdbx_description
1 polymer ?
#
loop_
_entity_poly.entity_id
_entity_poly.type
_entity_poly.pdbx_seq_one_letter_code
_entity_poly.pdbx_strand_id
1 'polypeptide(L)'
;RIMEHNHEFEGGHEHRHDHDHGPEHSKYEEALAKYNIRLRDEDVKAKTALLIEKHVAENNTPDVKKFLFHCIDLTTLKCTDSDESVMKFTGKVNEFVDKYPDLDNVAAICVYPNMAEVVNDTLEADHVNIACVSGGFPSSQTFTEVKVAETAMALHTGADEIDIVIPVGKFLSGDYEGMCDEIEELKAVCGEHHLKVILETGALGSASNIKKASILSMYSGADFIKTSTGKENPAATPEAALVMCEAIKEYYMT
;
A
#
# COMPACT_ATOMS: atom_id res chain seq x y z
N ARG A 1 37.54 -11.84 -26.80
CA ARG A 1 38.31 -12.93 -26.22
C ARG A 1 37.58 -13.42 -25.00
N ILE A 2 36.89 -14.53 -25.21
CA ILE A 2 36.16 -15.31 -24.21
C ILE A 2 37.19 -16.19 -23.51
N MET A 3 37.25 -16.19 -22.19
CA MET A 3 37.92 -17.22 -21.39
C MET A 3 36.83 -18.04 -20.72
N GLU A 4 36.75 -19.30 -21.15
CA GLU A 4 36.03 -20.37 -20.46
C GLU A 4 36.80 -20.77 -19.20
N HIS A 5 36.13 -20.81 -18.07
CA HIS A 5 36.56 -21.56 -16.91
C HIS A 5 35.43 -22.51 -16.49
N ASN A 6 35.68 -23.78 -16.85
CA ASN A 6 35.01 -24.93 -16.28
C ASN A 6 35.46 -25.08 -14.81
N HIS A 7 34.50 -25.06 -13.88
CA HIS A 7 34.66 -25.68 -12.57
C HIS A 7 33.56 -26.73 -12.39
N GLU A 8 33.97 -27.97 -12.46
CA GLU A 8 33.21 -29.12 -11.98
C GLU A 8 33.12 -29.03 -10.46
N PHE A 9 31.92 -29.05 -9.91
CA PHE A 9 31.65 -29.34 -8.49
C PHE A 9 30.96 -30.72 -8.44
N GLU A 10 31.73 -31.74 -8.10
CA GLU A 10 31.21 -32.99 -7.53
C GLU A 10 31.00 -32.79 -6.02
N GLY A 11 29.90 -33.32 -5.50
CA GLY A 11 29.73 -33.45 -4.06
C GLY A 11 28.26 -33.55 -3.66
N GLY A 12 27.65 -34.71 -3.88
CA GLY A 12 26.33 -35.01 -3.39
C GLY A 12 26.28 -35.12 -1.86
N HIS A 13 25.24 -34.57 -1.27
CA HIS A 13 24.61 -35.09 -0.07
C HIS A 13 23.11 -34.94 -0.22
N GLU A 14 22.47 -36.05 -0.62
CA GLU A 14 21.02 -36.22 -0.46
C GLU A 14 20.73 -36.36 1.04
N HIS A 15 20.18 -35.31 1.64
CA HIS A 15 19.38 -35.46 2.85
C HIS A 15 17.91 -35.46 2.43
N ARG A 16 17.37 -36.66 2.22
CA ARG A 16 15.92 -36.87 2.26
C ARG A 16 15.46 -36.68 3.70
N HIS A 17 14.83 -35.55 3.96
CA HIS A 17 13.90 -35.44 5.05
C HIS A 17 12.50 -35.67 4.48
N ASP A 18 12.03 -36.91 4.57
CA ASP A 18 10.61 -37.25 4.50
C ASP A 18 9.94 -36.64 5.71
N HIS A 19 9.41 -35.43 5.56
CA HIS A 19 8.37 -34.91 6.42
C HIS A 19 7.04 -35.14 5.71
N ASP A 20 6.36 -36.22 6.11
CA ASP A 20 4.95 -36.46 5.86
C ASP A 20 4.15 -35.41 6.66
N HIS A 21 4.03 -34.21 6.08
CA HIS A 21 3.09 -33.21 6.53
C HIS A 21 1.83 -33.38 5.69
N GLY A 22 0.78 -33.93 6.32
CA GLY A 22 -0.57 -33.76 5.82
C GLY A 22 -0.84 -32.25 5.55
N PRO A 23 -1.90 -31.86 4.82
CA PRO A 23 -2.11 -30.47 4.43
C PRO A 23 -2.24 -29.60 5.68
N GLU A 24 -1.12 -29.11 6.20
CA GLU A 24 -1.11 -28.00 7.15
C GLU A 24 -1.64 -26.77 6.40
N HIS A 25 -2.87 -26.37 6.71
CA HIS A 25 -3.39 -25.09 6.29
C HIS A 25 -2.45 -24.01 6.85
N SER A 26 -1.94 -23.14 5.99
CA SER A 26 -1.10 -22.05 6.46
C SER A 26 -1.91 -21.14 7.39
N LYS A 27 -1.24 -20.45 8.32
CA LYS A 27 -1.90 -19.48 9.22
C LYS A 27 -2.72 -18.43 8.46
N TYR A 28 -2.37 -18.17 7.22
CA TYR A 28 -3.03 -17.21 6.34
C TYR A 28 -4.30 -17.78 5.70
N GLU A 29 -4.32 -19.07 5.34
CA GLU A 29 -5.53 -19.74 4.89
C GLU A 29 -6.56 -19.85 6.02
N GLU A 30 -6.12 -20.14 7.23
CA GLU A 30 -6.97 -20.12 8.43
C GLU A 30 -7.52 -18.73 8.72
N ALA A 31 -6.68 -17.67 8.57
CA ALA A 31 -7.13 -16.29 8.71
C ALA A 31 -8.23 -15.96 7.69
N LEU A 32 -8.02 -16.32 6.41
CA LEU A 32 -9.00 -16.09 5.34
C LEU A 32 -10.30 -16.90 5.53
N ALA A 33 -10.25 -18.09 6.14
CA ALA A 33 -11.41 -18.94 6.37
C ALA A 33 -12.47 -18.31 7.30
N LYS A 34 -12.09 -17.29 8.08
CA LYS A 34 -13.01 -16.55 8.96
C LYS A 34 -13.92 -15.59 8.22
N TYR A 35 -13.66 -15.30 6.94
CA TYR A 35 -14.31 -14.27 6.17
C TYR A 35 -15.02 -14.84 4.92
N ASN A 36 -16.08 -14.17 4.47
CA ASN A 36 -16.64 -14.47 3.17
C ASN A 36 -15.76 -13.85 2.07
N ILE A 37 -14.80 -14.61 1.58
CA ILE A 37 -13.87 -14.21 0.52
C ILE A 37 -14.35 -14.55 -0.90
N ARG A 38 -15.51 -15.20 -1.04
CA ARG A 38 -16.08 -15.57 -2.35
C ARG A 38 -17.12 -14.54 -2.76
N LEU A 39 -16.67 -13.51 -3.46
CA LEU A 39 -17.53 -12.43 -3.97
C LEU A 39 -17.75 -12.60 -5.47
N ARG A 40 -18.95 -12.26 -5.94
CA ARG A 40 -19.26 -12.16 -7.37
C ARG A 40 -19.14 -10.70 -7.79
N ASP A 41 -18.38 -10.44 -8.85
CA ASP A 41 -18.13 -9.08 -9.32
C ASP A 41 -19.42 -8.35 -9.72
N GLU A 42 -20.41 -9.07 -10.29
CA GLU A 42 -21.71 -8.52 -10.66
C GLU A 42 -22.49 -8.06 -9.41
N ASP A 43 -22.43 -8.80 -8.31
CA ASP A 43 -23.13 -8.46 -7.07
C ASP A 43 -22.48 -7.22 -6.44
N VAL A 44 -21.15 -7.14 -6.45
CA VAL A 44 -20.42 -5.95 -5.98
C VAL A 44 -20.77 -4.74 -6.82
N LYS A 45 -20.79 -4.86 -8.14
CA LYS A 45 -21.16 -3.78 -9.06
C LYS A 45 -22.59 -3.29 -8.82
N ALA A 46 -23.54 -4.21 -8.68
CA ALA A 46 -24.95 -3.87 -8.42
C ALA A 46 -25.10 -3.16 -7.06
N LYS A 47 -24.42 -3.66 -6.02
CA LYS A 47 -24.42 -3.06 -4.68
C LYS A 47 -23.80 -1.66 -4.69
N THR A 48 -22.69 -1.50 -5.38
CA THR A 48 -22.02 -0.20 -5.54
C THR A 48 -22.93 0.83 -6.20
N ALA A 49 -23.57 0.44 -7.32
CA ALA A 49 -24.51 1.33 -8.03
C ALA A 49 -25.68 1.76 -7.13
N LEU A 50 -26.24 0.84 -6.37
CA LEU A 50 -27.34 1.13 -5.43
C LEU A 50 -26.89 2.09 -4.30
N LEU A 51 -25.70 1.91 -3.75
CA LEU A 51 -25.16 2.79 -2.72
C LEU A 51 -24.89 4.20 -3.27
N ILE A 52 -24.37 4.31 -4.47
CA ILE A 52 -24.16 5.60 -5.14
C ILE A 52 -25.48 6.30 -5.35
N GLU A 53 -26.47 5.63 -5.93
CA GLU A 53 -27.81 6.20 -6.15
C GLU A 53 -28.45 6.70 -4.85
N LYS A 54 -28.33 5.93 -3.78
CA LYS A 54 -29.00 6.20 -2.52
C LYS A 54 -28.31 7.28 -1.67
N HIS A 55 -26.97 7.32 -1.67
CA HIS A 55 -26.22 8.05 -0.64
C HIS A 55 -25.35 9.21 -1.15
N VAL A 56 -25.05 9.29 -2.47
CA VAL A 56 -24.20 10.37 -2.98
C VAL A 56 -24.80 11.74 -2.75
N ALA A 57 -26.11 11.91 -2.97
CA ALA A 57 -26.74 13.22 -2.83
C ALA A 57 -26.68 13.75 -1.40
N GLU A 58 -26.92 12.90 -0.39
CA GLU A 58 -26.87 13.28 1.03
C GLU A 58 -25.45 13.56 1.53
N ASN A 59 -24.44 12.93 0.93
CA ASN A 59 -23.03 13.12 1.28
C ASN A 59 -22.33 14.22 0.46
N ASN A 60 -22.99 14.79 -0.55
CA ASN A 60 -22.42 15.86 -1.37
C ASN A 60 -22.58 17.24 -0.70
N THR A 61 -22.08 17.36 0.52
CA THR A 61 -22.15 18.58 1.33
C THR A 61 -20.78 19.27 1.44
N PRO A 62 -20.73 20.58 1.75
CA PRO A 62 -19.48 21.28 2.00
C PRO A 62 -18.64 20.63 3.12
N ASP A 63 -19.27 20.18 4.20
CA ASP A 63 -18.58 19.60 5.36
C ASP A 63 -17.92 18.26 5.01
N VAL A 64 -18.62 17.39 4.28
CA VAL A 64 -18.02 16.13 3.79
C VAL A 64 -16.86 16.41 2.84
N LYS A 65 -16.97 17.44 1.97
CA LYS A 65 -15.86 17.82 1.06
C LYS A 65 -14.65 18.35 1.82
N LYS A 66 -14.87 19.18 2.86
CA LYS A 66 -13.78 19.64 3.74
C LYS A 66 -13.10 18.49 4.44
N PHE A 67 -13.87 17.57 5.00
CA PHE A 67 -13.33 16.35 5.62
C PHE A 67 -12.51 15.50 4.64
N LEU A 68 -13.05 15.27 3.43
CA LEU A 68 -12.33 14.51 2.40
C LEU A 68 -11.06 15.21 1.94
N PHE A 69 -11.06 16.55 1.88
CA PHE A 69 -9.86 17.32 1.56
C PHE A 69 -8.76 17.10 2.61
N HIS A 70 -9.12 17.11 3.88
CA HIS A 70 -8.18 16.82 4.98
C HIS A 70 -7.66 15.37 4.99
N CYS A 71 -8.34 14.44 4.32
CA CYS A 71 -7.87 13.05 4.17
C CYS A 71 -6.91 12.83 2.99
N ILE A 72 -6.55 13.87 2.24
CA ILE A 72 -5.73 13.73 1.03
C ILE A 72 -4.25 13.55 1.40
N ASP A 73 -3.62 12.50 0.85
CA ASP A 73 -2.18 12.44 0.68
C ASP A 73 -1.84 13.17 -0.63
N LEU A 74 -1.41 14.43 -0.53
CA LEU A 74 -1.07 15.23 -1.71
C LEU A 74 0.22 14.71 -2.34
N THR A 75 0.12 14.14 -3.53
CA THR A 75 1.15 13.25 -4.08
C THR A 75 1.83 13.85 -5.31
N THR A 76 3.18 13.78 -5.32
CA THR A 76 3.98 13.93 -6.55
C THR A 76 4.96 12.76 -6.66
N LEU A 77 4.78 11.96 -7.71
CA LEU A 77 5.58 10.77 -8.01
C LEU A 77 5.94 10.76 -9.51
N LYS A 78 6.47 11.87 -9.99
CA LYS A 78 6.89 12.02 -11.39
C LYS A 78 8.36 11.65 -11.52
N CYS A 79 8.74 11.03 -12.61
CA CYS A 79 10.16 10.79 -12.92
C CYS A 79 10.95 12.08 -13.15
N THR A 80 10.27 13.22 -13.24
CA THR A 80 10.84 14.56 -13.40
C THR A 80 10.88 15.36 -12.11
N ASP A 81 10.48 14.77 -10.97
CA ASP A 81 10.57 15.45 -9.69
C ASP A 81 12.05 15.73 -9.34
N SER A 82 12.29 16.94 -8.88
CA SER A 82 13.59 17.44 -8.44
C SER A 82 13.42 18.17 -7.12
N ASP A 83 14.51 18.43 -6.41
CA ASP A 83 14.50 19.18 -5.16
C ASP A 83 13.73 20.49 -5.32
N GLU A 84 14.03 21.27 -6.36
CA GLU A 84 13.33 22.53 -6.65
C GLU A 84 11.84 22.36 -6.87
N SER A 85 11.41 21.31 -7.61
CA SER A 85 10.00 21.08 -7.87
C SER A 85 9.25 20.63 -6.61
N VAL A 86 9.89 19.80 -5.77
CA VAL A 86 9.32 19.32 -4.51
C VAL A 86 9.27 20.45 -3.48
N MET A 87 10.30 21.29 -3.37
CA MET A 87 10.26 22.52 -2.54
C MET A 87 9.09 23.43 -2.92
N LYS A 88 8.90 23.69 -4.21
CA LYS A 88 7.75 24.49 -4.70
C LYS A 88 6.40 23.83 -4.41
N PHE A 89 6.36 22.50 -4.47
CA PHE A 89 5.16 21.72 -4.16
C PHE A 89 4.82 21.83 -2.67
N THR A 90 5.78 21.65 -1.79
CA THR A 90 5.66 21.77 -0.34
C THR A 90 5.30 23.21 0.08
N GLY A 91 5.92 24.20 -0.56
CA GLY A 91 5.60 25.62 -0.32
C GLY A 91 4.13 25.98 -0.52
N LYS A 92 3.44 25.33 -1.49
CA LYS A 92 1.99 25.52 -1.67
C LYS A 92 1.17 24.99 -0.50
N VAL A 93 1.64 23.92 0.15
CA VAL A 93 1.01 23.37 1.36
C VAL A 93 1.21 24.31 2.55
N ASN A 94 2.40 24.90 2.68
CA ASN A 94 2.68 25.91 3.71
C ASN A 94 1.78 27.14 3.55
N GLU A 95 1.65 27.66 2.32
CA GLU A 95 0.84 28.85 2.02
C GLU A 95 -0.68 28.59 2.14
N PHE A 96 -1.11 27.33 2.23
CA PHE A 96 -2.54 26.98 2.19
C PHE A 96 -3.30 27.54 3.39
N VAL A 97 -2.72 27.46 4.59
CA VAL A 97 -3.35 27.95 5.84
C VAL A 97 -3.62 29.46 5.78
N ASP A 98 -2.68 30.21 5.23
CA ASP A 98 -2.83 31.66 5.09
C ASP A 98 -3.91 32.04 4.07
N LYS A 99 -4.03 31.25 3.01
CA LYS A 99 -5.02 31.47 1.95
C LYS A 99 -6.43 31.02 2.32
N TYR A 100 -6.54 29.98 3.16
CA TYR A 100 -7.79 29.32 3.51
C TYR A 100 -7.87 29.00 5.01
N PRO A 101 -7.94 30.02 5.89
CA PRO A 101 -7.83 29.84 7.35
C PRO A 101 -8.98 29.03 7.96
N ASP A 102 -10.09 28.86 7.23
CA ASP A 102 -11.26 28.07 7.68
C ASP A 102 -11.22 26.60 7.22
N LEU A 103 -10.12 26.16 6.59
CA LEU A 103 -9.94 24.81 6.09
C LEU A 103 -8.72 24.15 6.74
N ASP A 104 -8.91 22.91 7.19
CA ASP A 104 -7.77 22.06 7.54
C ASP A 104 -6.95 21.73 6.30
N ASN A 105 -5.63 21.61 6.47
CA ASN A 105 -4.73 21.26 5.39
C ASN A 105 -4.87 19.77 4.99
N VAL A 106 -4.16 19.34 3.95
CA VAL A 106 -4.08 17.93 3.55
C VAL A 106 -3.46 17.07 4.66
N ALA A 107 -3.73 15.77 4.68
CA ALA A 107 -3.22 14.86 5.69
C ALA A 107 -1.70 14.64 5.57
N ALA A 108 -1.20 14.51 4.35
CA ALA A 108 0.21 14.28 4.09
C ALA A 108 0.65 14.82 2.73
N ILE A 109 1.98 14.99 2.61
CA ILE A 109 2.67 15.11 1.31
C ILE A 109 3.30 13.75 1.02
N CYS A 110 3.00 13.16 -0.15
CA CYS A 110 3.55 11.86 -0.56
C CYS A 110 4.54 12.03 -1.71
N VAL A 111 5.76 11.53 -1.52
CA VAL A 111 6.90 11.67 -2.45
C VAL A 111 7.69 10.37 -2.59
N TYR A 112 8.65 10.33 -3.51
CA TYR A 112 9.70 9.31 -3.55
C TYR A 112 10.62 9.39 -2.31
N PRO A 113 11.19 8.27 -1.85
CA PRO A 113 11.95 8.23 -0.59
C PRO A 113 13.16 9.18 -0.58
N ASN A 114 13.83 9.38 -1.71
CA ASN A 114 14.94 10.32 -1.84
C ASN A 114 14.54 11.81 -1.77
N MET A 115 13.24 12.11 -1.76
CA MET A 115 12.70 13.47 -1.60
C MET A 115 12.17 13.75 -0.19
N ALA A 116 12.23 12.77 0.72
CA ALA A 116 11.75 12.94 2.10
C ALA A 116 12.47 14.08 2.82
N GLU A 117 13.79 14.14 2.71
CA GLU A 117 14.60 15.18 3.32
C GLU A 117 14.23 16.58 2.79
N VAL A 118 14.00 16.71 1.49
CA VAL A 118 13.58 17.98 0.88
C VAL A 118 12.24 18.45 1.43
N VAL A 119 11.27 17.55 1.60
CA VAL A 119 9.98 17.88 2.21
C VAL A 119 10.17 18.23 3.68
N ASN A 120 10.93 17.44 4.43
CA ASN A 120 11.20 17.65 5.86
C ASN A 120 11.85 19.02 6.13
N ASP A 121 12.78 19.44 5.28
CA ASP A 121 13.45 20.73 5.40
C ASP A 121 12.59 21.93 4.97
N THR A 122 11.53 21.68 4.19
CA THR A 122 10.72 22.75 3.59
C THR A 122 9.34 22.88 4.24
N LEU A 123 8.79 21.80 4.83
CA LEU A 123 7.45 21.76 5.39
C LEU A 123 7.38 22.56 6.70
N GLU A 124 6.55 23.60 6.70
CA GLU A 124 6.29 24.48 7.86
C GLU A 124 4.87 24.32 8.40
N ALA A 125 3.97 23.73 7.59
CA ALA A 125 2.57 23.54 7.96
C ALA A 125 2.43 22.49 9.06
N ASP A 126 1.75 22.86 10.15
CA ASP A 126 1.43 21.92 11.24
C ASP A 126 0.44 20.84 10.79
N HIS A 127 0.55 19.66 11.40
CA HIS A 127 -0.37 18.53 11.21
C HIS A 127 -0.43 17.97 9.78
N VAL A 128 0.62 18.18 8.98
CA VAL A 128 0.80 17.55 7.67
C VAL A 128 1.96 16.55 7.77
N ASN A 129 1.67 15.28 7.53
CA ASN A 129 2.68 14.23 7.60
C ASN A 129 3.49 14.14 6.30
N ILE A 130 4.64 13.48 6.37
CA ILE A 130 5.47 13.14 5.23
C ILE A 130 5.29 11.65 4.94
N ALA A 131 4.67 11.31 3.82
CA ALA A 131 4.53 9.96 3.33
C ALA A 131 5.54 9.68 2.22
N CYS A 132 6.16 8.51 2.25
CA CYS A 132 7.07 8.08 1.19
C CYS A 132 6.66 6.73 0.61
N VAL A 133 6.65 6.64 -0.71
CA VAL A 133 6.59 5.32 -1.36
C VAL A 133 7.91 4.60 -1.15
N SER A 134 7.86 3.28 -0.96
CA SER A 134 9.04 2.46 -0.69
C SER A 134 8.81 1.02 -1.17
N GLY A 135 9.76 0.14 -0.88
CA GLY A 135 9.65 -1.28 -1.18
C GLY A 135 9.67 -1.60 -2.68
N GLY A 136 10.45 -0.85 -3.46
CA GLY A 136 10.53 -1.03 -4.91
C GLY A 136 9.29 -0.54 -5.65
N PHE A 137 8.66 0.54 -5.14
CA PHE A 137 7.50 1.17 -5.79
C PHE A 137 7.80 1.54 -7.26
N PRO A 138 6.88 1.32 -8.24
CA PRO A 138 5.50 0.85 -8.05
C PRO A 138 5.31 -0.66 -8.15
N SER A 139 6.29 -1.42 -8.58
CA SER A 139 6.12 -2.84 -8.95
C SER A 139 6.33 -3.83 -7.82
N SER A 140 6.97 -3.41 -6.74
CA SER A 140 7.41 -4.30 -5.65
C SER A 140 8.38 -5.43 -6.11
N GLN A 141 8.97 -5.30 -7.31
CA GLN A 141 9.80 -6.33 -7.95
C GLN A 141 11.29 -6.12 -7.67
N THR A 142 11.67 -6.26 -6.39
CA THR A 142 13.07 -6.23 -5.95
C THR A 142 13.26 -7.14 -4.73
N PHE A 143 14.47 -7.25 -4.24
CA PHE A 143 14.81 -8.08 -3.08
C PHE A 143 14.25 -7.48 -1.78
N THR A 144 13.82 -8.32 -0.85
CA THR A 144 13.24 -7.87 0.43
C THR A 144 14.25 -7.04 1.23
N GLU A 145 15.53 -7.42 1.22
CA GLU A 145 16.60 -6.67 1.89
C GLU A 145 16.75 -5.23 1.34
N VAL A 146 16.56 -5.05 0.03
CA VAL A 146 16.58 -3.73 -0.61
C VAL A 146 15.36 -2.91 -0.17
N LYS A 147 14.18 -3.53 -0.09
CA LYS A 147 12.96 -2.88 0.40
C LYS A 147 13.10 -2.43 1.86
N VAL A 148 13.67 -3.28 2.70
CA VAL A 148 14.00 -2.97 4.11
C VAL A 148 14.94 -1.77 4.20
N ALA A 149 16.02 -1.78 3.42
CA ALA A 149 17.00 -0.69 3.41
C ALA A 149 16.36 0.63 2.93
N GLU A 150 15.58 0.61 1.83
CA GLU A 150 14.88 1.79 1.30
C GLU A 150 13.91 2.36 2.33
N THR A 151 13.12 1.51 2.99
CA THR A 151 12.16 1.92 4.04
C THR A 151 12.88 2.56 5.23
N ALA A 152 13.95 1.94 5.72
CA ALA A 152 14.73 2.47 6.82
C ALA A 152 15.37 3.85 6.48
N MET A 153 15.85 4.00 5.25
CA MET A 153 16.41 5.27 4.78
C MET A 153 15.35 6.37 4.68
N ALA A 154 14.17 6.07 4.15
CA ALA A 154 13.07 7.02 4.07
C ALA A 154 12.65 7.54 5.45
N LEU A 155 12.50 6.64 6.44
CA LEU A 155 12.20 7.02 7.82
C LEU A 155 13.31 7.86 8.44
N HIS A 156 14.58 7.49 8.20
CA HIS A 156 15.73 8.24 8.72
C HIS A 156 15.80 9.69 8.17
N THR A 157 15.31 9.90 6.95
CA THR A 157 15.29 11.22 6.29
C THR A 157 14.02 12.03 6.55
N GLY A 158 13.14 11.56 7.43
CA GLY A 158 12.01 12.33 7.96
C GLY A 158 10.63 11.88 7.49
N ALA A 159 10.48 10.70 6.87
CA ALA A 159 9.17 10.16 6.57
C ALA A 159 8.42 9.75 7.87
N ASP A 160 7.16 10.14 7.99
CA ASP A 160 6.24 9.74 9.07
C ASP A 160 5.47 8.47 8.70
N GLU A 161 5.26 8.25 7.40
CA GLU A 161 4.43 7.18 6.86
C GLU A 161 5.10 6.56 5.64
N ILE A 162 4.95 5.24 5.50
CA ILE A 162 5.53 4.46 4.40
C ILE A 162 4.42 3.79 3.60
N ASP A 163 4.44 4.00 2.28
CA ASP A 163 3.52 3.39 1.33
C ASP A 163 4.24 2.31 0.52
N ILE A 164 3.89 1.05 0.71
CA ILE A 164 4.43 -0.08 -0.07
C ILE A 164 3.37 -0.69 -0.96
N VAL A 165 3.80 -1.43 -2.00
CA VAL A 165 2.90 -2.22 -2.85
C VAL A 165 3.06 -3.69 -2.48
N ILE A 166 1.95 -4.44 -2.40
CA ILE A 166 2.04 -5.90 -2.24
C ILE A 166 2.85 -6.50 -3.40
N PRO A 167 3.58 -7.60 -3.18
CA PRO A 167 4.16 -8.37 -4.28
C PRO A 167 3.05 -9.11 -5.04
N VAL A 168 2.39 -8.40 -5.98
CA VAL A 168 1.19 -8.85 -6.70
C VAL A 168 1.38 -10.23 -7.33
N GLY A 169 2.57 -10.49 -7.89
CA GLY A 169 2.90 -11.78 -8.50
C GLY A 169 2.83 -12.93 -7.50
N LYS A 170 3.37 -12.75 -6.29
CA LYS A 170 3.26 -13.74 -5.20
C LYS A 170 1.80 -13.99 -4.83
N PHE A 171 1.03 -12.91 -4.61
CA PHE A 171 -0.39 -13.03 -4.29
C PHE A 171 -1.17 -13.81 -5.36
N LEU A 172 -1.01 -13.46 -6.63
CA LEU A 172 -1.73 -14.11 -7.74
C LEU A 172 -1.32 -15.57 -7.96
N SER A 173 -0.09 -15.96 -7.61
CA SER A 173 0.36 -17.35 -7.64
C SER A 173 -0.08 -18.16 -6.43
N GLY A 174 -0.72 -17.53 -5.44
CA GLY A 174 -1.16 -18.18 -4.20
C GLY A 174 -0.08 -18.24 -3.11
N ASP A 175 1.08 -17.63 -3.32
CA ASP A 175 2.13 -17.48 -2.30
C ASP A 175 1.75 -16.38 -1.30
N TYR A 176 0.73 -16.66 -0.49
CA TYR A 176 0.25 -15.74 0.53
C TYR A 176 1.26 -15.56 1.67
N GLU A 177 1.99 -16.62 2.00
CA GLU A 177 3.05 -16.59 3.01
C GLU A 177 4.15 -15.62 2.60
N GLY A 178 4.72 -15.78 1.42
CA GLY A 178 5.77 -14.88 0.93
C GLY A 178 5.32 -13.43 0.76
N MET A 179 4.03 -13.17 0.50
CA MET A 179 3.47 -11.82 0.51
C MET A 179 3.39 -11.25 1.93
N CYS A 180 2.83 -12.02 2.86
CA CYS A 180 2.56 -11.58 4.22
C CYS A 180 3.85 -11.38 5.03
N ASP A 181 4.80 -12.29 4.91
CA ASP A 181 6.10 -12.20 5.59
C ASP A 181 6.85 -10.93 5.17
N GLU A 182 6.77 -10.55 3.90
CA GLU A 182 7.36 -9.31 3.40
C GLU A 182 6.69 -8.07 4.01
N ILE A 183 5.36 -8.06 4.13
CA ILE A 183 4.64 -6.96 4.78
C ILE A 183 4.97 -6.89 6.27
N GLU A 184 5.00 -8.03 6.97
CA GLU A 184 5.36 -8.13 8.39
C GLU A 184 6.78 -7.60 8.64
N GLU A 185 7.73 -7.93 7.76
CA GLU A 185 9.11 -7.45 7.86
C GLU A 185 9.20 -5.92 7.67
N LEU A 186 8.50 -5.38 6.66
CA LEU A 186 8.47 -3.94 6.43
C LEU A 186 7.72 -3.19 7.54
N LYS A 187 6.66 -3.77 8.10
CA LYS A 187 6.00 -3.19 9.30
C LYS A 187 6.94 -3.16 10.50
N ALA A 188 7.73 -4.20 10.70
CA ALA A 188 8.75 -4.22 11.77
C ALA A 188 9.77 -3.09 11.61
N VAL A 189 10.19 -2.77 10.38
CA VAL A 189 11.07 -1.62 10.09
C VAL A 189 10.39 -0.29 10.38
N CYS A 190 9.09 -0.18 10.07
CA CYS A 190 8.31 1.04 10.34
C CYS A 190 8.15 1.32 11.85
N GLY A 191 8.15 0.29 12.71
CA GLY A 191 7.94 0.46 14.14
C GLY A 191 6.64 1.19 14.45
N GLU A 192 6.72 2.35 15.10
CA GLU A 192 5.56 3.18 15.45
C GLU A 192 5.03 4.02 14.27
N HIS A 193 5.77 4.11 13.15
CA HIS A 193 5.32 4.81 11.95
C HIS A 193 4.25 4.01 11.21
N HIS A 194 3.38 4.71 10.48
CA HIS A 194 2.32 4.08 9.72
C HIS A 194 2.86 3.36 8.47
N LEU A 195 2.43 2.12 8.31
CA LEU A 195 2.60 1.37 7.06
C LEU A 195 1.27 1.36 6.29
N LYS A 196 1.27 1.90 5.07
CA LYS A 196 0.15 1.86 4.17
C LYS A 196 0.46 0.89 3.03
N VAL A 197 -0.43 -0.07 2.82
CA VAL A 197 -0.22 -1.16 1.86
C VAL A 197 -1.12 -0.95 0.64
N ILE A 198 -0.51 -0.73 -0.50
CA ILE A 198 -1.18 -0.59 -1.80
C ILE A 198 -1.44 -1.98 -2.37
N LEU A 199 -2.69 -2.30 -2.62
CA LEU A 199 -3.11 -3.61 -3.12
C LEU A 199 -2.96 -3.74 -4.65
N GLU A 200 -2.89 -2.62 -5.38
CA GLU A 200 -2.93 -2.54 -6.85
C GLU A 200 -4.17 -3.27 -7.40
N THR A 201 -5.34 -2.82 -6.95
CA THR A 201 -6.63 -3.49 -7.17
C THR A 201 -6.94 -3.77 -8.63
N GLY A 202 -6.47 -2.93 -9.55
CA GLY A 202 -6.62 -3.14 -10.99
C GLY A 202 -5.91 -4.38 -11.52
N ALA A 203 -4.82 -4.80 -10.87
CA ALA A 203 -4.05 -5.99 -11.24
C ALA A 203 -4.60 -7.27 -10.60
N LEU A 204 -5.45 -7.17 -9.56
CA LEU A 204 -5.97 -8.34 -8.83
C LEU A 204 -7.08 -9.09 -9.55
N GLY A 205 -7.76 -8.47 -10.50
CA GLY A 205 -8.67 -9.11 -11.46
C GLY A 205 -10.06 -9.47 -10.93
N SER A 206 -10.32 -9.48 -9.62
CA SER A 206 -11.66 -9.80 -9.07
C SER A 206 -11.88 -9.20 -7.68
N ALA A 207 -13.13 -8.98 -7.32
CA ALA A 207 -13.55 -8.56 -5.98
C ALA A 207 -13.09 -9.54 -4.89
N SER A 208 -13.13 -10.85 -5.17
CA SER A 208 -12.62 -11.87 -4.26
C SER A 208 -11.13 -11.69 -3.95
N ASN A 209 -10.31 -11.41 -4.96
CA ASN A 209 -8.89 -11.17 -4.77
C ASN A 209 -8.62 -9.86 -4.01
N ILE A 210 -9.37 -8.79 -4.31
CA ILE A 210 -9.28 -7.53 -3.57
C ILE A 210 -9.58 -7.77 -2.09
N LYS A 211 -10.63 -8.52 -1.77
CA LYS A 211 -10.97 -8.84 -0.39
C LYS A 211 -9.90 -9.67 0.32
N LYS A 212 -9.38 -10.71 -0.34
CA LYS A 212 -8.29 -11.54 0.21
C LYS A 212 -7.04 -10.70 0.49
N ALA A 213 -6.60 -9.91 -0.49
CA ALA A 213 -5.44 -9.05 -0.34
C ALA A 213 -5.63 -8.01 0.78
N SER A 214 -6.84 -7.45 0.93
CA SER A 214 -7.18 -6.53 2.02
C SER A 214 -7.01 -7.20 3.38
N ILE A 215 -7.61 -8.37 3.57
CA ILE A 215 -7.57 -9.12 4.84
C ILE A 215 -6.13 -9.52 5.17
N LEU A 216 -5.40 -10.09 4.22
CA LEU A 216 -4.02 -10.53 4.43
C LEU A 216 -3.10 -9.36 4.76
N SER A 217 -3.24 -8.21 4.09
CA SER A 217 -2.44 -7.02 4.39
C SER A 217 -2.70 -6.49 5.80
N MET A 218 -3.96 -6.43 6.23
CA MET A 218 -4.31 -6.04 7.59
C MET A 218 -3.80 -7.04 8.63
N TYR A 219 -3.92 -8.34 8.34
CA TYR A 219 -3.42 -9.41 9.20
C TYR A 219 -1.90 -9.35 9.39
N SER A 220 -1.18 -8.90 8.36
CA SER A 220 0.29 -8.73 8.38
C SER A 220 0.74 -7.37 8.95
N GLY A 221 -0.18 -6.56 9.50
CA GLY A 221 0.16 -5.36 10.25
C GLY A 221 0.05 -4.05 9.46
N ALA A 222 -0.61 -4.02 8.31
CA ALA A 222 -0.91 -2.77 7.63
C ALA A 222 -1.79 -1.85 8.50
N ASP A 223 -1.37 -0.61 8.70
CA ASP A 223 -2.18 0.41 9.37
C ASP A 223 -3.26 0.96 8.43
N PHE A 224 -2.95 1.02 7.13
CA PHE A 224 -3.87 1.41 6.06
C PHE A 224 -3.73 0.46 4.87
N ILE A 225 -4.81 0.30 4.13
CA ILE A 225 -4.79 -0.31 2.79
C ILE A 225 -5.18 0.74 1.75
N LYS A 226 -4.50 0.73 0.59
CA LYS A 226 -4.72 1.66 -0.51
C LYS A 226 -5.06 0.90 -1.79
N THR A 227 -5.80 1.52 -2.70
CA THR A 227 -6.23 0.85 -3.93
C THR A 227 -5.10 0.65 -4.93
N SER A 228 -4.32 1.70 -5.20
CA SER A 228 -3.55 1.78 -6.45
C SER A 228 -2.30 2.64 -6.33
N THR A 229 -1.29 2.30 -7.15
CA THR A 229 -0.07 3.11 -7.30
C THR A 229 -0.30 4.39 -8.13
N GLY A 230 -1.33 4.42 -8.96
CA GLY A 230 -1.51 5.44 -9.99
C GLY A 230 -0.58 5.28 -11.20
N LYS A 231 0.19 4.19 -11.26
CA LYS A 231 1.11 3.86 -12.38
C LYS A 231 0.55 2.77 -13.30
N GLU A 232 -0.45 2.01 -12.80
CA GLU A 232 -1.16 0.96 -13.54
C GLU A 232 -2.64 1.30 -13.70
N ASN A 233 -3.27 0.75 -14.75
CA ASN A 233 -4.70 0.91 -15.01
C ASN A 233 -5.42 -0.45 -14.99
N PRO A 234 -6.68 -0.48 -14.52
CA PRO A 234 -7.42 0.63 -13.93
C PRO A 234 -6.87 1.00 -12.54
N ALA A 235 -6.98 2.28 -12.18
CA ALA A 235 -6.66 2.76 -10.83
C ALA A 235 -7.85 2.50 -9.86
N ALA A 236 -8.10 3.39 -8.90
CA ALA A 236 -9.20 3.24 -7.95
C ALA A 236 -10.57 3.22 -8.65
N THR A 237 -11.42 2.28 -8.23
CA THR A 237 -12.83 2.19 -8.64
C THR A 237 -13.74 2.20 -7.42
N PRO A 238 -15.00 2.65 -7.56
CA PRO A 238 -15.97 2.57 -6.48
C PRO A 238 -16.18 1.14 -5.96
N GLU A 239 -16.17 0.15 -6.86
CA GLU A 239 -16.29 -1.27 -6.52
C GLU A 239 -15.13 -1.75 -5.66
N ALA A 240 -13.89 -1.43 -6.03
CA ALA A 240 -12.71 -1.75 -5.24
C ALA A 240 -12.77 -1.09 -3.86
N ALA A 241 -13.11 0.18 -3.80
CA ALA A 241 -13.26 0.92 -2.55
C ALA A 241 -14.33 0.29 -1.64
N LEU A 242 -15.48 -0.11 -2.20
CA LEU A 242 -16.54 -0.80 -1.44
C LEU A 242 -16.03 -2.10 -0.83
N VAL A 243 -15.38 -2.96 -1.63
CA VAL A 243 -14.83 -4.24 -1.15
C VAL A 243 -13.82 -4.03 -0.03
N MET A 244 -12.93 -3.06 -0.18
CA MET A 244 -11.91 -2.73 0.84
C MET A 244 -12.55 -2.21 2.12
N CYS A 245 -13.52 -1.30 2.05
CA CYS A 245 -14.23 -0.78 3.22
C CYS A 245 -15.01 -1.89 3.94
N GLU A 246 -15.64 -2.81 3.21
CA GLU A 246 -16.31 -3.96 3.80
C GLU A 246 -15.32 -4.93 4.45
N ALA A 247 -14.15 -5.16 3.83
CA ALA A 247 -13.10 -5.97 4.42
C ALA A 247 -12.58 -5.37 5.73
N ILE A 248 -12.34 -4.06 5.78
CA ILE A 248 -11.94 -3.34 7.00
C ILE A 248 -12.99 -3.52 8.10
N LYS A 249 -14.26 -3.31 7.76
CA LYS A 249 -15.36 -3.43 8.73
C LYS A 249 -15.45 -4.85 9.29
N GLU A 250 -15.41 -5.87 8.43
CA GLU A 250 -15.47 -7.27 8.86
C GLU A 250 -14.26 -7.64 9.71
N TYR A 251 -13.05 -7.22 9.29
CA TYR A 251 -11.81 -7.48 10.04
C TYR A 251 -11.85 -6.90 11.45
N TYR A 252 -12.37 -5.69 11.60
CA TYR A 252 -12.51 -5.05 12.91
C TYR A 252 -13.55 -5.74 13.81
N MET A 253 -14.56 -6.38 13.24
CA MET A 253 -15.66 -7.03 13.98
C MET A 253 -15.39 -8.50 14.32
N THR A 254 -14.33 -9.12 13.77
CA THR A 254 -13.98 -10.53 13.94
C THR A 254 -12.85 -10.73 14.94
#